data_67535d5e1b2795faefd702ca736d297f
#
_entry.id   67535d5e1b2795faefd702ca736d297f
#
_cell.length_a   1.000
_cell.length_b   1.000
_cell.length_c   1.000
_cell.angle_alpha   90.00
_cell.angle_beta   90.00
_cell.angle_gamma   90.00
#
_symmetry.space_group_name_H-M   'P 1'
#
loop_
_entity.id
_entity.type
_entity.pdbx_description
1 polymer ?
#
loop_
_entity_poly.entity_id
_entity_poly.type
_entity_poly.pdbx_seq_one_letter_code
_entity_poly.pdbx_strand_id
1 'polypeptide(L)'
;LKTLQRNPDIVWRVEKRRQQAVLDRLKAGEDISEEGTVILLLSGMMHQLNLLGGEIWTLCDGQRTLAAIVDILHQEFAVERAELEADVQEFVDDLLQRGWLNYAKSTD
;
A
#
# COMPACT_ATOMS: atom_id res chain seq x y z
N LEU A 1 3.19 -20.44 -0.81
CA LEU A 1 3.28 -19.04 -1.21
C LEU A 1 3.17 -18.12 -0.02
N LYS A 2 4.05 -17.13 0.03
CA LYS A 2 4.04 -16.17 1.14
C LYS A 2 3.07 -15.05 0.85
N THR A 3 2.17 -14.80 1.79
CA THR A 3 1.25 -13.66 1.73
C THR A 3 1.73 -12.56 2.65
N LEU A 4 1.35 -11.33 2.34
CA LEU A 4 1.75 -10.16 3.10
C LEU A 4 0.66 -9.75 4.08
N GLN A 5 1.07 -9.39 5.29
CA GLN A 5 0.16 -9.04 6.37
C GLN A 5 0.66 -7.80 7.10
N ARG A 6 -0.26 -6.89 7.40
CA ARG A 6 0.05 -5.72 8.21
C ARG A 6 0.37 -6.15 9.65
N ASN A 7 1.30 -5.44 10.28
CA ASN A 7 1.56 -5.61 11.70
C ASN A 7 0.29 -5.22 12.48
N PRO A 8 -0.31 -6.13 13.28
CA PRO A 8 -1.57 -5.84 13.96
C PRO A 8 -1.46 -4.79 15.06
N ASP A 9 -0.24 -4.45 15.50
CA ASP A 9 -0.02 -3.42 16.51
C ASP A 9 -0.12 -2.00 15.94
N ILE A 10 -0.16 -1.86 14.60
CA ILE A 10 -0.27 -0.57 13.94
C ILE A 10 -1.73 -0.23 13.74
N VAL A 11 -2.17 0.88 14.32
CA VAL A 11 -3.51 1.43 14.08
C VAL A 11 -3.44 2.25 12.79
N TRP A 12 -4.44 2.09 11.93
CA TRP A 12 -4.43 2.79 10.64
C TRP A 12 -5.85 3.09 10.18
N ARG A 13 -5.94 4.08 9.30
CA ARG A 13 -7.23 4.41 8.67
C ARG A 13 -7.01 5.03 7.30
N VAL A 14 -8.00 4.83 6.43
CA VAL A 14 -8.05 5.50 5.13
C VAL A 14 -8.75 6.84 5.31
N GLU A 15 -8.15 7.90 4.82
CA GLU A 15 -8.79 9.22 4.76
C GLU A 15 -9.63 9.28 3.48
N LYS A 16 -10.86 8.79 3.57
CA LYS A 16 -11.70 8.53 2.39
C LYS A 16 -11.96 9.75 1.52
N ARG A 17 -12.24 10.89 2.12
CA ARG A 17 -12.48 12.12 1.36
C ARG A 17 -11.22 12.56 0.64
N ARG A 18 -10.10 12.47 1.31
CA ARG A 18 -8.81 12.83 0.73
C ARG A 18 -8.43 11.86 -0.39
N GLN A 19 -8.66 10.58 -0.18
CA GLN A 19 -8.42 9.56 -1.18
C GLN A 19 -9.23 9.83 -2.45
N GLN A 20 -10.51 10.17 -2.32
CA GLN A 20 -11.36 10.46 -3.47
C GLN A 20 -10.88 11.71 -4.21
N ALA A 21 -10.52 12.76 -3.47
CA ALA A 21 -10.01 14.00 -4.06
C ALA A 21 -8.70 13.74 -4.81
N VAL A 22 -7.82 12.92 -4.24
CA VAL A 22 -6.54 12.56 -4.86
C VAL A 22 -6.77 11.74 -6.13
N LEU A 23 -7.70 10.78 -6.10
CA LEU A 23 -8.06 9.99 -7.28
C LEU A 23 -8.60 10.87 -8.41
N ASP A 24 -9.45 11.84 -8.07
CA ASP A 24 -10.01 12.77 -9.06
C ASP A 24 -8.91 13.61 -9.70
N ARG A 25 -7.94 14.08 -8.92
CA ARG A 25 -6.80 14.84 -9.42
C ARG A 25 -5.89 13.97 -10.28
N LEU A 26 -5.70 12.70 -9.91
CA LEU A 26 -4.93 11.76 -10.73
C LEU A 26 -5.57 11.58 -12.10
N LYS A 27 -6.89 11.43 -12.14
CA LYS A 27 -7.63 11.31 -13.41
C LYS A 27 -7.50 12.57 -14.26
N ALA A 28 -7.32 13.73 -13.63
CA ALA A 28 -7.10 14.99 -14.32
C ALA A 28 -5.63 15.19 -14.77
N GLY A 29 -4.76 14.20 -14.53
CA GLY A 29 -3.36 14.25 -14.94
C GLY A 29 -2.44 15.00 -14.00
N GLU A 30 -2.90 15.33 -12.79
CA GLU A 30 -2.07 16.04 -11.81
C GLU A 30 -1.12 15.09 -11.07
N ASP A 31 0.01 15.63 -10.64
CA ASP A 31 0.96 14.88 -9.80
C ASP A 31 0.42 14.82 -8.37
N ILE A 32 0.21 13.60 -7.88
CA ILE A 32 -0.34 13.35 -6.55
C ILE A 32 0.62 12.57 -5.65
N SER A 33 1.90 12.46 -6.05
CA SER A 33 2.86 11.58 -5.38
C SER A 33 3.12 11.96 -3.92
N GLU A 34 2.92 13.22 -3.55
CA GLU A 34 3.14 13.71 -2.18
C GLU A 34 1.87 13.69 -1.31
N GLU A 35 0.72 13.33 -1.88
CA GLU A 35 -0.55 13.40 -1.17
C GLU A 35 -0.79 12.17 -0.30
N GLY A 36 -0.90 12.36 1.01
CA GLY A 36 -1.18 11.27 1.96
C GLY A 36 -2.65 10.88 1.98
N THR A 37 -2.94 9.60 1.85
CA THR A 37 -4.31 9.07 1.84
C THR A 37 -4.59 8.07 2.94
N VAL A 38 -3.56 7.47 3.53
CA VAL A 38 -3.68 6.53 4.64
C VAL A 38 -2.80 7.01 5.78
N ILE A 39 -3.33 6.96 6.99
CA ILE A 39 -2.61 7.35 8.20
C ILE A 39 -2.31 6.12 9.03
N LEU A 40 -1.06 5.99 9.45
CA LEU A 40 -0.61 4.95 10.38
C LEU A 40 -0.23 5.59 11.71
N LEU A 41 -0.64 4.97 12.80
CA LEU A 41 -0.24 5.39 14.15
C LEU A 41 0.59 4.28 14.78
N LEU A 42 1.81 4.60 15.12
CA LEU A 42 2.77 3.64 15.68
C LEU A 42 3.65 4.33 16.71
N SER A 43 3.69 3.81 17.92
CA SER A 43 4.55 4.31 19.00
C SER A 43 4.39 5.81 19.25
N GLY A 44 3.15 6.31 19.17
CA GLY A 44 2.85 7.72 19.37
C GLY A 44 3.21 8.63 18.20
N MET A 45 3.66 8.07 17.10
CA MET A 45 4.01 8.82 15.89
C MET A 45 2.98 8.56 14.79
N MET A 46 2.69 9.59 14.02
CA MET A 46 1.80 9.51 12.88
C MET A 46 2.62 9.48 11.59
N HIS A 47 2.32 8.51 10.73
CA HIS A 47 2.91 8.39 9.41
C HIS A 47 1.82 8.44 8.35
N GLN A 48 2.14 9.01 7.20
CA GLN A 48 1.18 9.08 6.09
C GLN A 48 1.72 8.29 4.91
N LEU A 49 0.83 7.56 4.25
CA LEU A 49 1.14 6.85 3.01
C LEU A 49 0.46 7.58 1.86
N ASN A 50 1.15 7.71 0.73
CA ASN A 50 0.55 8.28 -0.48
C ASN A 50 -0.47 7.30 -1.07
N LEU A 51 -1.09 7.68 -2.21
CA LEU A 51 -2.15 6.86 -2.81
C LEU A 51 -1.68 5.43 -3.09
N LEU A 52 -0.57 5.26 -3.79
CA LEU A 52 -0.08 3.92 -4.13
C LEU A 52 0.30 3.13 -2.88
N GLY A 53 1.08 3.74 -1.98
CA GLY A 53 1.47 3.09 -0.73
C GLY A 53 0.28 2.70 0.12
N GLY A 54 -0.74 3.57 0.18
CA GLY A 54 -1.97 3.30 0.91
C GLY A 54 -2.76 2.13 0.32
N GLU A 55 -2.82 2.04 -1.01
CA GLU A 55 -3.47 0.92 -1.68
C GLU A 55 -2.73 -0.40 -1.40
N ILE A 56 -1.40 -0.39 -1.50
CA ILE A 56 -0.59 -1.58 -1.18
C ILE A 56 -0.84 -2.00 0.27
N TRP A 57 -0.77 -1.05 1.20
CA TRP A 57 -0.99 -1.31 2.62
C TRP A 57 -2.34 -1.98 2.88
N THR A 58 -3.39 -1.44 2.27
CA THR A 58 -4.75 -1.95 2.45
C THR A 58 -4.88 -3.38 1.93
N LEU A 59 -4.18 -3.72 0.86
CA LEU A 59 -4.21 -5.06 0.27
C LEU A 59 -3.37 -6.09 1.04
N CYS A 60 -2.52 -5.65 1.96
CA CYS A 60 -1.70 -6.56 2.79
C CYS A 60 -2.51 -7.11 3.97
N ASP A 61 -3.51 -7.91 3.67
CA ASP A 61 -4.46 -8.44 4.66
C ASP A 61 -4.19 -9.89 5.07
N GLY A 62 -3.05 -10.44 4.70
CA GLY A 62 -2.69 -11.83 5.01
C GLY A 62 -3.20 -12.84 3.98
N GLN A 63 -3.94 -12.39 2.98
CA GLN A 63 -4.57 -13.27 1.98
C GLN A 63 -3.92 -13.18 0.60
N ARG A 64 -3.09 -12.17 0.36
CA ARG A 64 -2.55 -11.87 -0.96
C ARG A 64 -1.03 -11.95 -0.98
N THR A 65 -0.51 -12.55 -2.04
CA THR A 65 0.93 -12.51 -2.35
C THR A 65 1.28 -11.17 -2.98
N LEU A 66 2.57 -10.86 -3.05
CA LEU A 66 3.02 -9.65 -3.74
C LEU A 66 2.54 -9.64 -5.20
N ALA A 67 2.61 -10.78 -5.89
CA ALA A 67 2.14 -10.87 -7.27
C ALA A 67 0.65 -10.57 -7.40
N ALA A 68 -0.16 -11.06 -6.46
CA ALA A 68 -1.60 -10.78 -6.46
C ALA A 68 -1.88 -9.30 -6.25
N ILE A 69 -1.12 -8.65 -5.37
CA ILE A 69 -1.25 -7.21 -5.14
C ILE A 69 -0.91 -6.42 -6.40
N VAL A 70 0.19 -6.78 -7.08
CA VAL A 70 0.56 -6.15 -8.34
C VAL A 70 -0.54 -6.31 -9.39
N ASP A 71 -1.13 -7.51 -9.50
CA ASP A 71 -2.21 -7.77 -10.46
C ASP A 71 -3.40 -6.84 -10.22
N ILE A 72 -3.81 -6.69 -8.96
CA ILE A 72 -4.93 -5.82 -8.60
C ILE A 72 -4.62 -4.36 -8.94
N LEU A 73 -3.44 -3.89 -8.54
CA LEU A 73 -3.06 -2.49 -8.76
C LEU A 73 -2.87 -2.19 -10.25
N HIS A 74 -2.40 -3.15 -11.02
CA HIS A 74 -2.22 -2.98 -12.46
C HIS A 74 -3.54 -2.75 -13.19
N GLN A 75 -4.64 -3.25 -12.63
CA GLN A 75 -5.97 -2.99 -13.18
C GLN A 75 -6.48 -1.59 -12.88
N GLU A 76 -6.00 -0.99 -11.77
CA GLU A 76 -6.48 0.32 -11.32
C GLU A 76 -5.63 1.47 -11.83
N PHE A 77 -4.33 1.26 -11.99
CA PHE A 77 -3.39 2.30 -12.36
C PHE A 77 -2.86 2.08 -13.76
N ALA A 78 -2.89 3.14 -14.57
CA ALA A 78 -2.43 3.11 -15.97
C ALA A 78 -0.92 3.27 -16.04
N VAL A 79 -0.19 2.33 -15.47
CA VAL A 79 1.27 2.31 -15.49
C VAL A 79 1.77 0.98 -16.04
N GLU A 80 2.99 0.97 -16.54
CA GLU A 80 3.59 -0.25 -17.05
C GLU A 80 3.80 -1.24 -15.91
N ARG A 81 3.50 -2.53 -16.16
CA ARG A 81 3.56 -3.56 -15.13
C ARG A 81 4.94 -3.69 -14.49
N ALA A 82 6.00 -3.64 -15.30
CA ALA A 82 7.35 -3.77 -14.77
C ALA A 82 7.71 -2.64 -13.81
N GLU A 83 7.29 -1.42 -14.13
CA GLU A 83 7.48 -0.27 -13.25
C GLU A 83 6.68 -0.44 -11.96
N LEU A 84 5.43 -0.86 -12.07
CA LEU A 84 4.58 -1.09 -10.91
C LEU A 84 5.14 -2.18 -10.01
N GLU A 85 5.62 -3.29 -10.58
CA GLU A 85 6.25 -4.37 -9.80
C GLU A 85 7.45 -3.85 -9.01
N ALA A 86 8.29 -3.04 -9.62
CA ALA A 86 9.46 -2.47 -8.96
C ALA A 86 9.05 -1.56 -7.81
N ASP A 87 8.06 -0.71 -8.01
CA ASP A 87 7.58 0.20 -6.99
C ASP A 87 6.94 -0.54 -5.82
N VAL A 88 6.13 -1.55 -6.11
CA VAL A 88 5.49 -2.37 -5.08
C VAL A 88 6.54 -3.13 -4.27
N GLN A 89 7.51 -3.72 -4.96
CA GLN A 89 8.57 -4.48 -4.30
C GLN A 89 9.39 -3.58 -3.38
N GLU A 90 9.77 -2.40 -3.83
CA GLU A 90 10.53 -1.45 -3.03
C GLU A 90 9.76 -1.02 -1.78
N PHE A 91 8.49 -0.70 -1.93
CA PHE A 91 7.64 -0.30 -0.80
C PHE A 91 7.50 -1.44 0.21
N VAL A 92 7.22 -2.65 -0.27
CA VAL A 92 7.04 -3.82 0.59
C VAL A 92 8.34 -4.14 1.33
N ASP A 93 9.47 -4.13 0.64
CA ASP A 93 10.76 -4.42 1.25
C ASP A 93 11.08 -3.41 2.36
N ASP A 94 10.80 -2.13 2.14
CA ASP A 94 11.00 -1.09 3.15
C ASP A 94 10.14 -1.37 4.39
N LEU A 95 8.87 -1.68 4.20
CA LEU A 95 7.97 -1.92 5.32
C LEU A 95 8.25 -3.24 6.03
N LEU A 96 8.72 -4.27 5.32
CA LEU A 96 9.18 -5.51 5.95
C LEU A 96 10.39 -5.24 6.84
N GLN A 97 11.32 -4.43 6.36
CA GLN A 97 12.52 -4.07 7.13
C GLN A 97 12.17 -3.30 8.40
N ARG A 98 11.14 -2.43 8.32
CA ARG A 98 10.67 -1.66 9.47
C ARG A 98 9.83 -2.50 10.44
N GLY A 99 9.40 -3.69 10.04
CA GLY A 99 8.50 -4.52 10.84
C GLY A 99 7.05 -4.08 10.77
N TRP A 100 6.70 -3.19 9.83
CA TRP A 100 5.31 -2.73 9.64
C TRP A 100 4.49 -3.72 8.83
N LEU A 101 5.15 -4.50 7.98
CA LEU A 101 4.58 -5.64 7.28
C LEU A 101 5.32 -6.90 7.67
N ASN A 102 4.64 -8.04 7.60
CA ASN A 102 5.23 -9.35 7.83
C ASN A 102 4.68 -10.33 6.79
N TYR A 103 5.39 -11.42 6.59
CA TYR A 103 4.81 -12.53 5.84
C TYR A 103 3.90 -13.31 6.78
N ALA A 104 2.67 -13.57 6.33
CA ALA A 104 1.75 -14.41 7.08
C ALA A 104 2.25 -15.85 7.03
N LYS A 105 2.07 -16.58 8.13
CA LYS A 105 2.44 -17.98 8.16
C LYS A 105 1.50 -18.79 7.27
N SER A 106 2.09 -19.59 6.39
CA SER A 106 1.33 -20.56 5.63
C SER A 106 0.82 -21.63 6.61
N THR A 107 -0.43 -22.04 6.44
CA THR A 107 -1.03 -23.11 7.24
C THR A 107 -0.91 -24.48 6.58
N ASP A 108 -0.16 -24.55 5.52
CA ASP A 108 0.06 -25.80 4.80
C ASP A 108 0.86 -26.81 5.60
#